data_969a10e3b9468134c37604f6fa84570a
#
_entry.id   969a10e3b9468134c37604f6fa84570a
#
_cell.length_a   1.000
_cell.length_b   1.000
_cell.length_c   1.000
_cell.angle_alpha   90.00
_cell.angle_beta   90.00
_cell.angle_gamma   90.00
#
_symmetry.space_group_name_H-M   'P 1'
#
loop_
_entity.id
_entity.type
_entity.pdbx_description
1 polymer ?
#
loop_
_entity_poly.entity_id
_entity_poly.type
_entity_poly.pdbx_seq_one_letter_code
_entity_poly.pdbx_strand_id
1 'polypeptide(L)' 'SKEEMGRLSFNDLNIELLSSESAYSTGEWRLIRISDTLEGRFTLIWRRINNKWCIIADHSS' A
#
# COMPACT_ATOMS: atom_id res chain seq x y z
N SER A 1 -13.78 18.92 -8.74
CA SER A 1 -13.77 19.11 -7.29
C SER A 1 -13.17 17.89 -6.61
N LYS A 2 -12.88 18.01 -5.34
CA LYS A 2 -12.33 16.88 -4.57
C LYS A 2 -13.30 15.71 -4.51
N GLU A 3 -14.57 15.97 -4.50
CA GLU A 3 -15.59 14.92 -4.46
C GLU A 3 -15.61 14.10 -5.75
N GLU A 4 -15.28 14.71 -6.86
CA GLU A 4 -15.22 14.01 -8.13
C GLU A 4 -14.03 13.11 -8.24
N MET A 5 -12.97 13.37 -7.48
CA MET A 5 -11.77 12.56 -7.50
C MET A 5 -11.93 11.26 -6.73
N GLY A 6 -12.97 11.16 -5.92
CA GLY A 6 -13.24 9.96 -5.16
C GLY A 6 -12.53 9.96 -3.81
N ARG A 7 -12.69 8.87 -3.09
CA ARG A 7 -12.12 8.69 -1.77
C ARG A 7 -11.29 7.41 -1.75
N LEU A 8 -10.03 7.55 -1.39
CA LEU A 8 -9.12 6.41 -1.27
C LEU A 8 -9.00 6.00 0.18
N SER A 9 -9.14 4.72 0.44
CA SER A 9 -8.96 4.17 1.78
C SER A 9 -8.12 2.89 1.71
N PHE A 10 -7.50 2.56 2.84
CA PHE A 10 -6.68 1.36 2.97
C PHE A 10 -7.16 0.55 4.17
N ASN A 11 -7.20 -0.76 4.00
CA ASN A 11 -7.66 -1.68 5.04
C ASN A 11 -6.70 -2.86 5.13
N ASP A 12 -6.79 -3.59 6.24
CA ASP A 12 -6.05 -4.84 6.47
C ASP A 12 -4.56 -4.69 6.27
N LEU A 13 -4.01 -3.60 6.78
CA LEU A 13 -2.58 -3.34 6.68
C LEU A 13 -1.81 -4.29 7.58
N ASN A 14 -0.89 -5.03 6.99
CA ASN A 14 0.00 -5.94 7.70
C ASN A 14 1.44 -5.61 7.34
N ILE A 15 2.31 -5.64 8.35
CA ILE A 15 3.74 -5.41 8.13
C ILE A 15 4.47 -6.56 8.81
N GLU A 16 5.35 -7.22 8.07
CA GLU A 16 6.20 -8.27 8.63
C GLU A 16 7.66 -7.99 8.35
N LEU A 17 8.45 -8.10 9.40
CA LEU A 17 9.90 -7.99 9.26
C LEU A 17 10.43 -9.35 8.81
N LEU A 18 11.20 -9.34 7.74
CA LEU A 18 11.88 -10.53 7.24
C LEU A 18 13.26 -10.66 7.85
N SER A 19 13.88 -9.53 8.16
CA SER A 19 15.16 -9.45 8.83
C SER A 19 15.31 -8.06 9.42
N SER A 20 16.48 -7.75 9.99
CA SER A 20 16.74 -6.42 10.50
C SER A 20 16.80 -5.36 9.40
N GLU A 21 16.88 -5.78 8.16
CA GLU A 21 17.06 -4.86 7.02
C GLU A 21 15.98 -4.99 5.95
N SER A 22 15.06 -5.93 6.09
CA SER A 22 14.02 -6.11 5.11
C SER A 22 12.67 -6.39 5.75
N ALA A 23 11.64 -5.92 5.08
CA ALA A 23 10.26 -6.09 5.53
C ALA A 23 9.35 -6.11 4.31
N TYR A 24 8.15 -6.63 4.50
CA TYR A 24 7.12 -6.46 3.51
C TYR A 24 5.83 -6.01 4.19
N SER A 25 5.01 -5.31 3.43
CA SER A 25 3.69 -4.93 3.89
C SER A 25 2.66 -5.29 2.84
N THR A 26 1.50 -5.68 3.30
CA THR A 26 0.38 -6.00 2.43
C THR A 26 -0.85 -5.26 2.93
N GLY A 27 -1.81 -5.06 2.05
CA GLY A 27 -3.04 -4.43 2.43
C GLY A 27 -4.04 -4.43 1.30
N GLU A 28 -5.16 -3.83 1.57
CA GLU A 28 -6.20 -3.63 0.58
C GLU A 28 -6.42 -2.14 0.38
N TRP A 29 -6.66 -1.75 -0.87
CA TRP A 29 -7.03 -0.38 -1.19
C TRP A 29 -8.43 -0.36 -1.77
N ARG A 30 -9.12 0.73 -1.54
CA ARG A 30 -10.45 0.95 -2.08
C ARG A 30 -10.58 2.41 -2.50
N LEU A 31 -11.00 2.60 -3.73
CA LEU A 31 -11.28 3.93 -4.26
C LEU A 31 -12.78 4.02 -4.52
N ILE A 32 -13.43 4.87 -3.75
CA ILE A 32 -14.87 5.08 -3.87
C ILE A 32 -15.09 6.34 -4.71
N ARG A 33 -15.75 6.16 -5.83
CA ARG A 33 -16.08 7.28 -6.72
C ARG A 33 -17.61 7.41 -6.79
N ILE A 34 -18.08 8.50 -7.36
CA ILE A 34 -19.52 8.77 -7.45
C ILE A 34 -20.23 7.64 -8.19
N SER A 35 -19.64 7.14 -9.26
CA SER A 35 -20.28 6.17 -10.14
C SER A 35 -19.91 4.71 -9.84
N ASP A 36 -18.82 4.46 -9.09
CA ASP A 36 -18.37 3.09 -8.87
C ASP A 36 -17.41 3.02 -7.70
N THR A 37 -17.01 1.79 -7.38
CA THR A 37 -15.99 1.52 -6.37
C THR A 37 -14.98 0.57 -6.98
N LEU A 38 -13.72 0.95 -6.89
CA LEU A 38 -12.61 0.10 -7.31
C LEU A 38 -11.87 -0.38 -6.08
N GLU A 39 -11.41 -1.61 -6.10
CA GLU A 39 -10.64 -2.15 -4.98
C GLU A 39 -9.62 -3.15 -5.46
N GLY A 40 -8.60 -3.36 -4.66
CA GLY A 40 -7.53 -4.28 -4.99
C GLY A 40 -6.64 -4.50 -3.79
N ARG A 41 -5.53 -5.19 -4.03
CA ARG A 41 -4.54 -5.46 -2.99
C ARG A 41 -3.20 -4.94 -3.42
N PHE A 42 -2.35 -4.65 -2.44
CA PHE A 42 -1.00 -4.22 -2.71
C PHE A 42 -0.02 -4.97 -1.82
N THR A 43 1.20 -5.09 -2.30
CA THR A 43 2.32 -5.64 -1.56
C THR A 43 3.50 -4.72 -1.79
N LEU A 44 4.14 -4.31 -0.71
CA LEU A 44 5.32 -3.46 -0.76
C LEU A 44 6.47 -4.19 -0.12
N ILE A 45 7.62 -4.15 -0.79
CA ILE A 45 8.86 -4.71 -0.24
C ILE A 45 9.74 -3.54 0.19
N TRP A 46 10.17 -3.60 1.43
CA TRP A 46 10.98 -2.55 2.03
C TRP A 46 12.37 -3.07 2.32
N ARG A 47 13.34 -2.22 2.14
CA ARG A 47 14.71 -2.51 2.55
C ARG A 47 15.27 -1.32 3.31
N ARG A 48 16.02 -1.64 4.37
CA ARG A 48 16.71 -0.62 5.15
C ARG A 48 18.07 -0.36 4.50
N ILE A 49 18.26 0.86 4.02
CA ILE A 49 19.48 1.29 3.35
C ILE A 49 19.93 2.57 4.05
N ASN A 50 21.17 2.56 4.57
CA ASN A 50 21.75 3.71 5.27
C ASN A 50 20.82 4.21 6.39
N ASN A 51 20.28 3.28 7.17
CA ASN A 51 19.37 3.57 8.29
C ASN A 51 18.03 4.18 7.88
N LYS A 52 17.67 4.06 6.62
CA LYS A 52 16.37 4.53 6.13
C LYS A 52 15.63 3.39 5.47
N TRP A 53 14.35 3.31 5.76
CA TRP A 53 13.51 2.33 5.11
C TRP A 53 13.05 2.85 3.74
N CYS A 54 13.32 2.06 2.71
CA CYS A 54 12.98 2.42 1.34
C CYS A 54 12.12 1.34 0.72
N ILE A 55 11.17 1.75 -0.10
CA ILE A 55 10.38 0.80 -0.87
C ILE A 55 11.19 0.43 -2.10
N ILE A 56 11.52 -0.85 -2.24
CA ILE A 56 12.32 -1.34 -3.36
C ILE A 56 11.49 -2.04 -4.41
N ALA A 57 10.26 -2.42 -4.08
CA ALA A 57 9.35 -3.03 -5.03
C ALA A 57 7.92 -2.80 -4.57
N ASP A 58 7.01 -2.61 -5.50
CA ASP A 58 5.60 -2.58 -5.19
C ASP A 58 4.85 -3.43 -6.22
N HIS A 59 3.75 -3.97 -5.76
CA HIS A 59 2.88 -4.76 -6.61
C HIS A 59 1.44 -4.49 -6.16
N SER A 60 0.61 -4.08 -7.09
CA SER A 60 -0.81 -3.90 -6.80
C SER A 60 -1.65 -4.52 -7.91
N SER A 61 -2.80 -5.00 -7.50
CA SER A 61 -3.70 -5.66 -8.43
C SER A 61 -5.17 -5.40 -8.05
#